data_df2146fd829110bbdf17357528324314
#
_entry.id   df2146fd829110bbdf17357528324314
#
_cell.length_a   1.000
_cell.length_b   1.000
_cell.length_c   1.000
_cell.angle_alpha   90.00
_cell.angle_beta   90.00
_cell.angle_gamma   90.00
#
_symmetry.space_group_name_H-M   'P 1'
#
loop_
_entity.id
_entity.type
_entity.pdbx_description
1 polymer ?
#
loop_
_entity_poly.entity_id
_entity_poly.type
_entity_poly.pdbx_seq_one_letter_code
_entity_poly.pdbx_strand_id
1 'polypeptide(L)'
;KRVVNTHEDGDHVWGNQLFKGAEIIAHRTVLERMPHVADPSETQKLLAGADRFLSRLLLKAIHPGALAIAKQLQQDYDFSGINLVLPTTVFDERHVLDLDGTEVQLIYVGPCHQVGDTIVYLPKERVLFAGDVIFRECTPMGWTGSYEKWLKIIDLIIALDPEVIVPGHGPVRRRGGSVLHV
;
A
#
# COMPACT_ATOMS: atom_id res chain seq x y z
N LYS A 1 20.57 -4.99 4.68
CA LYS A 1 19.10 -5.27 4.61
C LYS A 1 18.45 -4.13 3.83
N ARG A 2 17.43 -4.46 3.03
CA ARG A 2 16.67 -3.50 2.23
C ARG A 2 15.18 -3.67 2.50
N VAL A 3 14.43 -2.58 2.50
CA VAL A 3 12.98 -2.51 2.59
C VAL A 3 12.49 -1.73 1.38
N VAL A 4 11.42 -2.15 0.76
CA VAL A 4 10.78 -1.41 -0.32
C VAL A 4 9.39 -1.02 0.14
N ASN A 5 9.07 0.28 0.08
CA ASN A 5 7.70 0.74 0.25
C ASN A 5 7.03 0.88 -1.11
N THR A 6 5.90 0.21 -1.28
CA THR A 6 5.14 0.24 -2.54
C THR A 6 4.39 1.55 -2.74
N HIS A 7 3.91 2.16 -1.67
CA HIS A 7 3.22 3.45 -1.67
C HIS A 7 3.22 4.07 -0.27
N GLU A 8 2.57 5.21 -0.09
CA GLU A 8 2.68 6.07 1.09
C GLU A 8 1.68 5.79 2.21
N ASP A 9 0.77 4.82 2.10
CA ASP A 9 -0.23 4.56 3.14
C ASP A 9 0.38 3.96 4.41
N GLY A 10 -0.20 4.32 5.55
CA GLY A 10 0.37 4.02 6.87
C GLY A 10 0.60 2.54 7.12
N ASP A 11 -0.35 1.69 6.78
CA ASP A 11 -0.26 0.23 6.96
C ASP A 11 0.84 -0.42 6.10
N HIS A 12 1.36 0.28 5.08
CA HIS A 12 2.48 -0.17 4.25
C HIS A 12 3.83 0.45 4.64
N VAL A 13 3.86 1.50 5.49
CA VAL A 13 5.10 2.19 5.84
C VAL A 13 5.41 2.25 7.34
N TRP A 14 4.42 2.12 8.22
CA TRP A 14 4.63 2.19 9.67
C TRP A 14 5.56 1.08 10.20
N GLY A 15 5.66 -0.03 9.50
CA GLY A 15 6.62 -1.11 9.79
C GLY A 15 8.08 -0.73 9.59
N ASN A 16 8.41 0.37 8.90
CA ASN A 16 9.78 0.80 8.63
C ASN A 16 10.62 0.93 9.89
N GLN A 17 10.04 1.42 10.99
CA GLN A 17 10.71 1.59 12.29
C GLN A 17 11.29 0.29 12.87
N LEU A 18 10.79 -0.86 12.44
CA LEU A 18 11.25 -2.17 12.91
C LEU A 18 12.54 -2.61 12.21
N PHE A 19 12.89 -1.98 11.08
CA PHE A 19 14.04 -2.35 10.25
C PHE A 19 15.22 -1.37 10.44
N LYS A 20 15.65 -1.19 11.69
CA LYS A 20 16.75 -0.28 12.03
C LYS A 20 18.00 -0.59 11.20
N GLY A 21 18.55 0.45 10.57
CA GLY A 21 19.75 0.37 9.74
C GLY A 21 19.55 -0.29 8.37
N ALA A 22 18.31 -0.59 7.98
CA ALA A 22 18.01 -1.00 6.61
C ALA A 22 17.97 0.22 5.66
N GLU A 23 18.37 0.01 4.43
CA GLU A 23 18.07 0.92 3.33
C GLU A 23 16.57 0.82 3.01
N ILE A 24 15.85 1.94 3.07
CA ILE A 24 14.43 2.01 2.74
C ILE A 24 14.30 2.70 1.38
N ILE A 25 13.77 1.96 0.41
CA ILE A 25 13.70 2.36 -0.99
C ILE A 25 12.24 2.58 -1.37
N ALA A 26 11.95 3.72 -2.02
CA ALA A 26 10.60 4.03 -2.49
C ALA A 26 10.64 4.95 -3.72
N HIS A 27 9.50 5.09 -4.39
CA HIS A 27 9.34 6.15 -5.39
C HIS A 27 9.45 7.54 -4.71
N ARG A 28 9.98 8.54 -5.42
CA ARG A 28 10.20 9.91 -4.88
C ARG A 28 8.94 10.51 -4.25
N THR A 29 7.77 10.31 -4.87
CA THR A 29 6.51 10.85 -4.34
C THR A 29 6.12 10.22 -3.01
N VAL A 30 6.53 9.00 -2.71
CA VAL A 30 6.32 8.38 -1.39
C VAL A 30 7.06 9.18 -0.32
N LEU A 31 8.34 9.51 -0.55
CA LEU A 31 9.11 10.33 0.38
C LEU A 31 8.44 11.70 0.62
N GLU A 32 7.93 12.32 -0.43
CA GLU A 32 7.31 13.66 -0.36
C GLU A 32 5.96 13.64 0.36
N ARG A 33 5.15 12.60 0.14
CA ARG A 33 3.77 12.52 0.62
C ARG A 33 3.60 11.82 1.96
N MET A 34 4.47 10.87 2.26
CA MET A 34 4.40 10.03 3.46
C MET A 34 4.26 10.84 4.77
N PRO A 35 4.93 12.01 4.98
CA PRO A 35 4.73 12.82 6.18
C PRO A 35 3.30 13.37 6.36
N HIS A 36 2.53 13.42 5.27
CA HIS A 36 1.16 13.96 5.29
C HIS A 36 0.10 12.85 5.26
N VAL A 37 0.37 11.75 4.53
CA VAL A 37 -0.58 10.65 4.36
C VAL A 37 -0.48 9.65 5.50
N ALA A 38 0.73 9.33 5.93
CA ALA A 38 1.00 8.30 6.93
C ALA A 38 1.32 8.86 8.34
N ASP A 39 0.98 10.12 8.63
CA ASP A 39 1.16 10.65 9.97
C ASP A 39 0.25 9.93 10.98
N PRO A 40 0.80 9.14 11.90
CA PRO A 40 -0.02 8.38 12.85
C PRO A 40 -0.81 9.29 13.79
N SER A 41 -0.37 10.54 14.01
CA SER A 41 -1.09 11.50 14.85
C SER A 41 -2.41 11.93 14.21
N GLU A 42 -2.48 12.05 12.89
CA GLU A 42 -3.71 12.39 12.17
C GLU A 42 -4.71 11.23 12.24
N THR A 43 -4.26 9.99 12.09
CA THR A 43 -5.09 8.80 12.30
C THR A 43 -5.66 8.76 13.72
N GLN A 44 -4.82 8.99 14.73
CA GLN A 44 -5.25 9.03 16.13
C GLN A 44 -6.28 10.15 16.37
N LYS A 45 -6.06 11.35 15.82
CA LYS A 45 -7.00 12.47 15.92
C LYS A 45 -8.34 12.15 15.26
N LEU A 46 -8.31 11.54 14.07
CA LEU A 46 -9.52 11.14 13.35
C LEU A 46 -10.33 10.12 14.16
N LEU A 47 -9.67 9.09 14.68
CA LEU A 47 -10.30 8.06 15.49
C LEU A 47 -10.85 8.64 16.81
N ALA A 48 -10.09 9.47 17.53
CA ALA A 48 -10.55 10.16 18.73
C ALA A 48 -11.70 11.14 18.44
N GLY A 49 -11.70 11.76 17.26
CA GLY A 49 -12.81 12.61 16.81
C GLY A 49 -14.11 11.85 16.59
N ALA A 50 -14.04 10.60 16.17
CA ALA A 50 -15.21 9.73 15.97
C ALA A 50 -15.92 9.37 17.29
N ASP A 51 -15.24 9.48 18.43
CA ASP A 51 -15.81 9.23 19.77
C ASP A 51 -16.53 10.45 20.36
N ARG A 52 -16.34 11.64 19.81
CA ARG A 52 -17.05 12.84 20.28
C ARG A 52 -18.53 12.72 19.93
N PHE A 53 -19.40 13.03 20.88
CA PHE A 53 -20.85 12.85 20.78
C PHE A 53 -21.47 13.45 19.51
N LEU A 54 -21.14 14.71 19.18
CA LEU A 54 -21.64 15.39 17.98
C LEU A 54 -21.10 14.77 16.68
N SER A 55 -19.81 14.47 16.63
CA SER A 55 -19.18 13.83 15.47
C SER A 55 -19.75 12.43 15.23
N ARG A 56 -19.97 11.68 16.31
CA ARG A 56 -20.58 10.34 16.27
C ARG A 56 -22.03 10.39 15.76
N LEU A 57 -22.82 11.39 16.18
CA LEU A 57 -24.18 11.55 15.70
C LEU A 57 -24.22 11.90 14.22
N LEU A 58 -23.33 12.80 13.78
CA LEU A 58 -23.22 13.24 12.41
C LEU A 58 -22.71 12.08 11.49
N LEU A 59 -21.66 11.40 11.89
CA LEU A 59 -21.12 10.23 11.15
C LEU A 59 -22.14 9.10 11.05
N LYS A 60 -22.90 8.85 12.12
CA LYS A 60 -23.97 7.84 12.10
C LYS A 60 -25.09 8.19 11.13
N ALA A 61 -25.39 9.48 10.97
CA ALA A 61 -26.43 9.94 10.05
C ALA A 61 -26.00 9.96 8.60
N ILE A 62 -24.73 10.34 8.33
CA ILE A 62 -24.22 10.58 6.97
C ILE A 62 -23.44 9.35 6.44
N HIS A 63 -22.63 8.74 7.30
CA HIS A 63 -21.74 7.62 6.95
C HIS A 63 -21.68 6.56 8.06
N PRO A 64 -22.76 5.77 8.27
CA PRO A 64 -22.80 4.78 9.36
C PRO A 64 -21.68 3.73 9.24
N GLY A 65 -21.27 3.38 8.01
CA GLY A 65 -20.16 2.47 7.75
C GLY A 65 -18.81 3.02 8.23
N ALA A 66 -18.54 4.31 8.05
CA ALA A 66 -17.31 4.94 8.49
C ALA A 66 -17.15 4.89 10.02
N LEU A 67 -18.25 5.08 10.77
CA LEU A 67 -18.24 4.95 12.22
C LEU A 67 -17.96 3.51 12.67
N ALA A 68 -18.51 2.52 11.97
CA ALA A 68 -18.24 1.11 12.27
C ALA A 68 -16.76 0.75 12.02
N ILE A 69 -16.20 1.20 10.91
CA ILE A 69 -14.77 1.01 10.58
C ILE A 69 -13.89 1.70 11.63
N ALA A 70 -14.16 2.96 11.98
CA ALA A 70 -13.37 3.68 12.97
C ALA A 70 -13.35 2.96 14.33
N LYS A 71 -14.49 2.43 14.76
CA LYS A 71 -14.57 1.65 16.00
C LYS A 71 -13.80 0.34 15.91
N GLN A 72 -13.90 -0.36 14.79
CA GLN A 72 -13.17 -1.60 14.57
C GLN A 72 -11.67 -1.34 14.62
N LEU A 73 -11.18 -0.30 13.92
CA LEU A 73 -9.77 0.08 13.94
C LEU A 73 -9.27 0.42 15.35
N GLN A 74 -10.08 1.11 16.17
CA GLN A 74 -9.72 1.41 17.56
C GLN A 74 -9.66 0.17 18.46
N GLN A 75 -10.46 -0.86 18.16
CA GLN A 75 -10.49 -2.10 18.92
C GLN A 75 -9.33 -3.03 18.54
N ASP A 76 -8.97 -3.06 17.26
CA ASP A 76 -8.03 -4.05 16.72
C ASP A 76 -6.59 -3.53 16.70
N TYR A 77 -6.38 -2.19 16.69
CA TYR A 77 -5.07 -1.60 16.52
C TYR A 77 -4.75 -0.53 17.56
N ASP A 78 -3.53 -0.57 18.07
CA ASP A 78 -2.92 0.49 18.86
C ASP A 78 -1.95 1.30 17.97
N PHE A 79 -2.32 2.53 17.67
CA PHE A 79 -1.51 3.45 16.88
C PHE A 79 -0.51 4.25 17.72
N SER A 80 -0.41 3.98 19.03
CA SER A 80 0.57 4.63 19.90
C SER A 80 1.98 4.10 19.61
N GLY A 81 2.99 4.96 19.78
CA GLY A 81 4.39 4.56 19.61
C GLY A 81 4.84 4.33 18.16
N ILE A 82 4.01 4.61 17.17
CA ILE A 82 4.41 4.60 15.77
C ILE A 82 5.31 5.82 15.51
N ASN A 83 6.54 5.55 15.06
CA ASN A 83 7.49 6.56 14.59
C ASN A 83 7.64 6.44 13.08
N LEU A 84 7.28 7.50 12.37
CA LEU A 84 7.40 7.52 10.92
C LEU A 84 8.87 7.55 10.51
N VAL A 85 9.34 6.52 9.82
CA VAL A 85 10.70 6.43 9.28
C VAL A 85 10.63 6.53 7.77
N LEU A 86 11.21 7.60 7.24
CA LEU A 86 11.15 7.95 5.83
C LEU A 86 12.10 7.10 4.98
N PRO A 87 11.82 6.94 3.66
CA PRO A 87 12.75 6.35 2.70
C PRO A 87 14.10 7.04 2.69
N THR A 88 15.16 6.25 2.59
CA THR A 88 16.55 6.74 2.51
C THR A 88 17.08 6.77 1.08
N THR A 89 16.47 6.00 0.19
CA THR A 89 16.80 5.92 -1.24
C THR A 89 15.53 6.10 -2.06
N VAL A 90 15.57 6.94 -3.08
CA VAL A 90 14.42 7.20 -3.95
C VAL A 90 14.75 6.94 -5.41
N PHE A 91 13.72 6.58 -6.19
CA PHE A 91 13.80 6.44 -7.64
C PHE A 91 12.59 7.13 -8.31
N ASP A 92 12.63 7.29 -9.63
CA ASP A 92 11.59 8.04 -10.36
C ASP A 92 10.73 7.14 -11.26
N GLU A 93 11.31 6.29 -12.12
CA GLU A 93 10.52 5.45 -13.04
C GLU A 93 10.73 3.96 -12.75
N ARG A 94 11.97 3.55 -12.71
CA ARG A 94 12.36 2.16 -12.48
C ARG A 94 13.67 2.10 -11.71
N HIS A 95 13.76 1.13 -10.83
CA HIS A 95 14.98 0.82 -10.11
C HIS A 95 15.21 -0.68 -10.08
N VAL A 96 16.43 -1.11 -10.34
CA VAL A 96 16.80 -2.53 -10.36
C VAL A 96 17.77 -2.81 -9.23
N LEU A 97 17.43 -3.80 -8.42
CA LEU A 97 18.28 -4.29 -7.36
C LEU A 97 18.81 -5.67 -7.73
N ASP A 98 20.06 -5.92 -7.41
CA ASP A 98 20.61 -7.26 -7.34
C ASP A 98 20.62 -7.72 -5.87
N LEU A 99 19.98 -8.83 -5.60
CA LEU A 99 19.97 -9.51 -4.31
C LEU A 99 20.66 -10.87 -4.45
N ASP A 100 21.99 -10.85 -4.39
CA ASP A 100 22.84 -12.04 -4.49
C ASP A 100 22.54 -12.87 -5.75
N GLY A 101 22.44 -12.20 -6.89
CA GLY A 101 22.15 -12.81 -8.20
C GLY A 101 20.66 -12.94 -8.53
N THR A 102 19.78 -12.47 -7.65
CA THR A 102 18.36 -12.33 -7.93
C THR A 102 18.05 -10.89 -8.33
N GLU A 103 17.60 -10.71 -9.57
CA GLU A 103 17.15 -9.40 -10.06
C GLU A 103 15.78 -9.06 -9.49
N VAL A 104 15.67 -7.87 -8.91
CA VAL A 104 14.40 -7.31 -8.39
C VAL A 104 14.16 -5.97 -9.07
N GLN A 105 13.05 -5.85 -9.76
CA GLN A 105 12.66 -4.65 -10.49
C GLN A 105 11.58 -3.90 -9.70
N LEU A 106 11.87 -2.65 -9.33
CA LEU A 106 10.89 -1.71 -8.78
C LEU A 106 10.39 -0.86 -9.94
N ILE A 107 9.09 -0.91 -10.21
CA ILE A 107 8.47 -0.25 -11.37
C ILE A 107 7.39 0.70 -10.85
N TYR A 108 7.57 2.00 -11.08
CA TYR A 108 6.56 2.98 -10.78
C TYR A 108 5.37 2.84 -11.73
N VAL A 109 4.18 2.77 -11.18
CA VAL A 109 2.93 2.61 -11.93
C VAL A 109 1.87 3.65 -11.54
N GLY A 110 2.13 4.43 -10.51
CA GLY A 110 1.18 5.43 -10.01
C GLY A 110 0.90 6.60 -10.96
N PRO A 111 -0.11 7.41 -10.66
CA PRO A 111 -1.10 7.18 -9.63
C PRO A 111 -2.18 6.16 -10.07
N CYS A 112 -2.49 5.21 -9.18
CA CYS A 112 -3.62 4.29 -9.29
C CYS A 112 -4.42 4.32 -7.98
N HIS A 113 -4.01 3.51 -6.98
CA HIS A 113 -4.51 3.58 -5.62
C HIS A 113 -4.00 4.84 -4.90
N GLN A 114 -2.67 5.02 -4.88
CA GLN A 114 -1.98 6.21 -4.38
C GLN A 114 -1.07 6.84 -5.45
N VAL A 115 -0.46 7.99 -5.11
CA VAL A 115 0.45 8.67 -6.04
C VAL A 115 1.73 7.88 -6.22
N GLY A 116 2.25 7.27 -5.15
CA GLY A 116 3.54 6.59 -5.14
C GLY A 116 3.54 5.14 -5.64
N ASP A 117 2.41 4.63 -6.14
CA ASP A 117 2.25 3.21 -6.46
C ASP A 117 3.40 2.61 -7.26
N THR A 118 4.00 1.61 -6.68
CA THR A 118 5.14 0.86 -7.20
C THR A 118 4.85 -0.62 -7.09
N ILE A 119 5.09 -1.36 -8.16
CA ILE A 119 5.09 -2.82 -8.16
C ILE A 119 6.52 -3.33 -8.08
N VAL A 120 6.72 -4.49 -7.43
CA VAL A 120 8.02 -5.13 -7.30
C VAL A 120 7.97 -6.47 -8.03
N TYR A 121 8.76 -6.62 -9.08
CA TYR A 121 8.75 -7.80 -9.93
C TYR A 121 10.09 -8.52 -9.92
N LEU A 122 10.05 -9.83 -9.73
CA LEU A 122 11.18 -10.76 -9.83
C LEU A 122 11.01 -11.57 -11.13
N PRO A 123 11.69 -11.17 -12.23
CA PRO A 123 11.38 -11.72 -13.54
C PRO A 123 11.72 -13.22 -13.68
N LYS A 124 12.82 -13.68 -13.10
CA LYS A 124 13.24 -15.08 -13.14
C LYS A 124 12.29 -15.99 -12.36
N GLU A 125 11.88 -15.53 -11.18
CA GLU A 125 10.97 -16.23 -10.27
C GLU A 125 9.50 -16.07 -10.69
N ARG A 126 9.21 -15.10 -11.57
CA ARG A 126 7.86 -14.71 -11.99
C ARG A 126 6.94 -14.39 -10.80
N VAL A 127 7.52 -13.71 -9.81
CA VAL A 127 6.80 -13.24 -8.60
C VAL A 127 6.59 -11.75 -8.70
N LEU A 128 5.37 -11.31 -8.47
CA LEU A 128 4.97 -9.91 -8.41
C LEU A 128 4.41 -9.58 -7.04
N PHE A 129 4.98 -8.57 -6.38
CA PHE A 129 4.38 -7.88 -5.24
C PHE A 129 3.69 -6.64 -5.80
N ALA A 130 2.38 -6.62 -5.76
CA ALA A 130 1.58 -5.63 -6.48
C ALA A 130 1.24 -4.39 -5.64
N GLY A 131 1.49 -4.43 -4.31
CA GLY A 131 0.95 -3.40 -3.43
C GLY A 131 -0.57 -3.28 -3.63
N ASP A 132 -1.11 -2.10 -3.40
CA ASP A 132 -2.55 -1.82 -3.49
C ASP A 132 -3.04 -1.54 -4.92
N VAL A 133 -2.20 -1.84 -5.92
CA VAL A 133 -2.66 -1.98 -7.30
C VAL A 133 -3.53 -3.23 -7.48
N ILE A 134 -3.31 -4.26 -6.67
CA ILE A 134 -4.12 -5.48 -6.64
C ILE A 134 -4.67 -5.72 -5.23
N PHE A 135 -6.00 -5.81 -5.17
CA PHE A 135 -6.74 -6.29 -4.01
C PHE A 135 -7.33 -7.67 -4.34
N ARG A 136 -7.38 -8.55 -3.38
CA ARG A 136 -7.98 -9.87 -3.55
C ARG A 136 -8.91 -10.20 -2.40
N GLU A 137 -10.13 -10.65 -2.75
CA GLU A 137 -11.19 -11.02 -1.78
C GLU A 137 -11.60 -9.85 -0.85
N CYS A 138 -11.28 -8.62 -1.25
CA CYS A 138 -11.71 -7.38 -0.61
C CYS A 138 -11.93 -6.30 -1.68
N THR A 139 -12.71 -5.29 -1.35
CA THR A 139 -13.04 -4.21 -2.28
C THR A 139 -11.81 -3.32 -2.52
N PRO A 140 -11.38 -3.10 -3.77
CA PRO A 140 -10.31 -2.17 -4.07
C PRO A 140 -10.73 -0.73 -3.75
N MET A 141 -9.81 0.03 -3.17
CA MET A 141 -9.97 1.46 -2.92
C MET A 141 -8.98 2.24 -3.75
N GLY A 142 -9.36 3.42 -4.21
CA GLY A 142 -8.50 4.32 -4.97
C GLY A 142 -8.69 5.75 -4.50
N TRP A 143 -7.59 6.42 -4.19
CA TRP A 143 -7.60 7.77 -3.64
C TRP A 143 -7.20 8.84 -4.65
N THR A 144 -6.34 8.53 -5.62
CA THR A 144 -5.66 9.56 -6.41
C THR A 144 -5.66 9.33 -7.92
N GLY A 145 -5.73 8.09 -8.37
CA GLY A 145 -5.66 7.75 -9.79
C GLY A 145 -7.01 7.71 -10.50
N SER A 146 -6.98 7.66 -11.83
CA SER A 146 -8.18 7.33 -12.61
C SER A 146 -8.28 5.82 -12.81
N TYR A 147 -9.51 5.29 -12.79
CA TYR A 147 -9.76 3.88 -13.07
C TYR A 147 -9.28 3.47 -14.48
N GLU A 148 -9.33 4.39 -15.46
CA GLU A 148 -8.81 4.13 -16.79
C GLU A 148 -7.29 3.85 -16.77
N LYS A 149 -6.52 4.65 -16.04
CA LYS A 149 -5.08 4.42 -15.87
C LYS A 149 -4.85 3.11 -15.11
N TRP A 150 -5.63 2.86 -14.07
CA TRP A 150 -5.52 1.63 -13.28
C TRP A 150 -5.72 0.38 -14.15
N LEU A 151 -6.72 0.37 -15.02
CA LEU A 151 -6.95 -0.72 -15.98
C LEU A 151 -5.75 -0.94 -16.91
N LYS A 152 -5.11 0.13 -17.41
CA LYS A 152 -3.87 0.01 -18.21
C LYS A 152 -2.72 -0.63 -17.42
N ILE A 153 -2.64 -0.37 -16.12
CA ILE A 153 -1.64 -1.00 -15.26
C ILE A 153 -1.97 -2.49 -15.01
N ILE A 154 -3.25 -2.84 -14.90
CA ILE A 154 -3.65 -4.26 -14.87
C ILE A 154 -3.23 -4.97 -16.15
N ASP A 155 -3.42 -4.35 -17.33
CA ASP A 155 -2.95 -4.91 -18.61
C ASP A 155 -1.42 -5.09 -18.64
N LEU A 156 -0.66 -4.14 -18.08
CA LEU A 156 0.78 -4.26 -17.90
C LEU A 156 1.13 -5.47 -17.00
N ILE A 157 0.45 -5.63 -15.87
CA ILE A 157 0.66 -6.76 -14.96
C ILE A 157 0.35 -8.09 -15.66
N ILE A 158 -0.72 -8.14 -16.44
CA ILE A 158 -1.07 -9.32 -17.25
C ILE A 158 0.05 -9.63 -18.25
N ALA A 159 0.60 -8.60 -18.90
CA ALA A 159 1.70 -8.75 -19.88
C ALA A 159 3.03 -9.21 -19.24
N LEU A 160 3.29 -8.88 -17.97
CA LEU A 160 4.42 -9.41 -17.20
C LEU A 160 4.28 -10.92 -16.92
N ASP A 161 3.08 -11.46 -17.06
CA ASP A 161 2.72 -12.88 -16.89
C ASP A 161 3.30 -13.52 -15.62
N PRO A 162 3.06 -12.95 -14.43
CA PRO A 162 3.57 -13.50 -13.17
C PRO A 162 2.89 -14.84 -12.82
N GLU A 163 3.65 -15.76 -12.24
CA GLU A 163 3.13 -17.02 -11.71
C GLU A 163 2.55 -16.86 -10.31
N VAL A 164 3.13 -15.92 -9.54
CA VAL A 164 2.69 -15.59 -8.20
C VAL A 164 2.44 -14.10 -8.10
N ILE A 165 1.26 -13.72 -7.60
CA ILE A 165 0.91 -12.33 -7.27
C ILE A 165 0.67 -12.25 -5.76
N VAL A 166 1.43 -11.38 -5.12
CA VAL A 166 1.23 -10.95 -3.73
C VAL A 166 0.51 -9.61 -3.78
N PRO A 167 -0.80 -9.57 -3.49
CA PRO A 167 -1.56 -8.32 -3.45
C PRO A 167 -1.17 -7.50 -2.20
N GLY A 168 -1.53 -6.23 -2.16
CA GLY A 168 -1.40 -5.44 -0.95
C GLY A 168 -2.32 -5.95 0.16
N HIS A 169 -3.56 -6.27 -0.21
CA HIS A 169 -4.55 -6.85 0.70
C HIS A 169 -5.16 -8.13 0.12
N GLY A 170 -5.40 -9.09 1.01
CA GLY A 170 -5.98 -10.38 0.68
C GLY A 170 -4.96 -11.49 0.41
N PRO A 171 -5.41 -12.69 0.07
CA PRO A 171 -4.54 -13.86 -0.04
C PRO A 171 -3.67 -13.83 -1.30
N VAL A 172 -2.47 -14.42 -1.22
CA VAL A 172 -1.56 -14.61 -2.37
C VAL A 172 -2.22 -15.47 -3.45
N ARG A 173 -2.06 -15.07 -4.72
CA ARG A 173 -2.51 -15.85 -5.87
C ARG A 173 -1.34 -16.59 -6.52
N ARG A 174 -1.56 -17.86 -6.84
CA ARG A 174 -0.68 -18.66 -7.71
C ARG A 174 -1.41 -19.01 -9.00
N ARG A 175 -0.69 -19.04 -10.14
CA ARG A 175 -1.23 -19.50 -11.42
C ARG A 175 -1.69 -20.97 -11.28
N GLY A 176 -2.90 -21.29 -11.76
CA GLY A 176 -3.49 -22.63 -11.60
C GLY A 176 -4.31 -22.87 -10.32
N GLY A 177 -4.29 -21.94 -9.35
CA GLY A 177 -5.30 -21.88 -8.29
C GLY A 177 -6.65 -21.43 -8.87
N SER A 178 -7.76 -21.89 -8.28
CA SER A 178 -9.13 -21.61 -8.74
C SER A 178 -9.31 -20.16 -9.18
N VAL A 179 -9.90 -20.01 -10.37
CA VAL A 179 -10.18 -18.72 -11.01
C VAL A 179 -10.96 -17.83 -10.06
N LEU A 180 -10.50 -16.62 -9.86
CA LEU A 180 -11.27 -15.55 -9.23
C LEU A 180 -12.56 -15.32 -10.02
N HIS A 181 -13.70 -15.52 -9.36
CA HIS A 181 -14.88 -14.78 -9.74
C HIS A 181 -14.68 -13.33 -9.22
N VAL A 182 -14.59 -12.40 -10.15
CA VAL A 182 -14.67 -10.95 -9.90
C VAL A 182 -16.12 -10.60 -9.59
#